data_62a42d2c398a3a9e7e70bf27122f14a1
#
_entry.id   62a42d2c398a3a9e7e70bf27122f14a1
#
_cell.length_a   1.000
_cell.length_b   1.000
_cell.length_c   1.000
_cell.angle_alpha   90.00
_cell.angle_beta   90.00
_cell.angle_gamma   90.00
#
_symmetry.space_group_name_H-M   'P 1'
#
loop_
_entity.id
_entity.type
_entity.pdbx_description
1 polymer ?
#
loop_
_entity_poly.entity_id
_entity_poly.type
_entity_poly.pdbx_seq_one_letter_code
_entity_poly.pdbx_strand_id
1 'polypeptide(L)'
;PKDDADGRLRRPGGERRRVEIARALALNPTFMLLDEPFAGIDPIAVEDIQRIIEKLKDNNFGILITDHNVRETLSITDRAYIMCDGRILKSGTADYLANDPEARKVYLGEKFRLN
;
A
#
# COMPACT_ATOMS: atom_id res chain seq x y z
N PRO A 1 -6.99 -17.63 13.81
CA PRO A 1 -8.30 -17.05 13.51
C PRO A 1 -9.38 -17.74 14.33
N LYS A 2 -10.39 -16.99 14.64
CA LYS A 2 -11.52 -17.51 15.38
C LYS A 2 -12.65 -17.87 14.42
N ASP A 3 -13.43 -18.86 14.81
CA ASP A 3 -14.64 -19.18 14.10
C ASP A 3 -15.65 -18.06 14.34
N ASP A 4 -16.39 -17.71 13.31
CA ASP A 4 -17.51 -16.80 13.49
C ASP A 4 -18.74 -17.58 13.96
N ALA A 5 -19.87 -16.89 14.10
CA ALA A 5 -21.09 -17.47 14.62
C ALA A 5 -21.62 -18.63 13.78
N ASP A 6 -21.26 -18.69 12.51
CA ASP A 6 -21.69 -19.73 11.58
C ASP A 6 -20.74 -20.92 11.54
N GLY A 7 -19.69 -20.92 12.37
CA GLY A 7 -18.70 -21.97 12.37
C GLY A 7 -17.64 -21.82 11.27
N ARG A 8 -17.67 -20.74 10.53
CA ARG A 8 -16.65 -20.48 9.52
C ARG A 8 -15.49 -19.72 10.15
N LEU A 9 -14.29 -19.98 9.65
CA LEU A 9 -13.11 -19.27 10.13
C LEU A 9 -13.17 -17.82 9.68
N ARG A 10 -13.01 -16.91 10.64
CA ARG A 10 -12.92 -15.50 10.33
C ARG A 10 -11.50 -15.20 9.88
N ARG A 11 -11.38 -14.63 8.70
CA ARG A 11 -10.07 -14.27 8.16
C ARG A 11 -9.62 -12.91 8.67
N PRO A 12 -8.38 -12.79 9.16
CA PRO A 12 -7.81 -11.48 9.45
C PRO A 12 -7.75 -10.62 8.19
N GLY A 13 -7.68 -9.31 8.37
CA GLY A 13 -7.64 -8.39 7.24
C GLY A 13 -6.53 -8.70 6.25
N GLY A 14 -5.35 -9.12 6.76
CA GLY A 14 -4.22 -9.45 5.89
C GLY A 14 -4.48 -10.67 5.02
N GLU A 15 -5.12 -11.70 5.58
CA GLU A 15 -5.46 -12.89 4.77
C GLU A 15 -6.48 -12.55 3.70
N ARG A 16 -7.47 -11.77 4.05
CA ARG A 16 -8.48 -11.33 3.07
C ARG A 16 -7.81 -10.56 1.94
N ARG A 17 -6.90 -9.68 2.28
CA ARG A 17 -6.19 -8.85 1.30
C ARG A 17 -5.36 -9.72 0.36
N ARG A 18 -4.67 -10.72 0.90
CA ARG A 18 -3.89 -11.65 0.08
C ARG A 18 -4.77 -12.43 -0.88
N VAL A 19 -5.94 -12.85 -0.42
CA VAL A 19 -6.91 -13.57 -1.27
C VAL A 19 -7.40 -12.67 -2.40
N GLU A 20 -7.69 -11.41 -2.09
CA GLU A 20 -8.12 -10.44 -3.10
C GLU A 20 -7.05 -10.25 -4.17
N ILE A 21 -5.79 -10.12 -3.77
CA ILE A 21 -4.68 -9.97 -4.72
C ILE A 21 -4.52 -11.23 -5.55
N ALA A 22 -4.56 -12.40 -4.92
CA ALA A 22 -4.44 -13.67 -5.63
C ALA A 22 -5.56 -13.84 -6.65
N ARG A 23 -6.77 -13.46 -6.28
CA ARG A 23 -7.92 -13.54 -7.18
C ARG A 23 -7.74 -12.64 -8.39
N ALA A 24 -7.24 -11.44 -8.18
CA ALA A 24 -6.96 -10.52 -9.28
C ALA A 24 -5.87 -11.07 -10.19
N LEU A 25 -4.84 -11.71 -9.62
CA LEU A 25 -3.75 -12.31 -10.40
C LEU A 25 -4.23 -13.46 -11.27
N ALA A 26 -5.29 -14.16 -10.86
CA ALA A 26 -5.83 -15.25 -11.63
C ALA A 26 -6.36 -14.81 -13.00
N LEU A 27 -6.62 -13.51 -13.16
CA LEU A 27 -7.03 -12.93 -14.44
C LEU A 27 -5.86 -12.65 -15.37
N ASN A 28 -4.65 -12.93 -14.94
CA ASN A 28 -3.43 -12.77 -15.75
C ASN A 28 -3.18 -11.32 -16.20
N PRO A 29 -3.26 -10.33 -15.30
CA PRO A 29 -3.11 -8.93 -15.68
C PRO A 29 -1.65 -8.58 -15.89
N THR A 30 -1.41 -7.48 -16.62
CA THR A 30 -0.09 -6.86 -16.67
C THR A 30 -0.01 -5.64 -15.79
N PHE A 31 -1.14 -5.16 -15.29
CA PHE A 31 -1.24 -3.97 -14.47
C PHE A 31 -2.31 -4.19 -13.40
N MET A 32 -2.05 -3.68 -12.19
CA MET A 32 -2.96 -3.84 -11.06
C MET A 32 -3.22 -2.52 -10.38
N LEU A 33 -4.47 -2.32 -9.99
CA LEU A 33 -4.85 -1.20 -9.13
C LEU A 33 -5.16 -1.75 -7.74
N LEU A 34 -4.49 -1.23 -6.72
CA LEU A 34 -4.72 -1.61 -5.34
C LEU A 34 -5.22 -0.39 -4.58
N ASP A 35 -6.48 -0.43 -4.18
CA ASP A 35 -7.11 0.66 -3.45
C ASP A 35 -7.03 0.38 -1.96
N GLU A 36 -6.24 1.18 -1.27
CA GLU A 36 -6.02 1.11 0.17
C GLU A 36 -5.65 -0.29 0.67
N PRO A 37 -4.60 -0.90 0.10
CA PRO A 37 -4.25 -2.28 0.47
C PRO A 37 -3.81 -2.44 1.92
N PHE A 38 -3.42 -1.35 2.59
CA PHE A 38 -2.97 -1.41 3.98
C PHE A 38 -4.03 -1.00 4.99
N ALA A 39 -5.23 -0.63 4.53
CA ALA A 39 -6.28 -0.17 5.44
C ALA A 39 -6.83 -1.33 6.25
N GLY A 40 -6.96 -1.12 7.56
CA GLY A 40 -7.65 -2.06 8.43
C GLY A 40 -6.94 -3.39 8.68
N ILE A 41 -5.65 -3.48 8.40
CA ILE A 41 -4.89 -4.70 8.67
C ILE A 41 -3.84 -4.42 9.75
N ASP A 42 -3.42 -5.47 10.44
CA ASP A 42 -2.45 -5.30 11.51
C ASP A 42 -1.02 -5.17 10.97
N PRO A 43 -0.07 -4.69 11.80
CA PRO A 43 1.28 -4.40 11.34
C PRO A 43 2.03 -5.60 10.76
N ILE A 44 1.77 -6.81 11.27
CA ILE A 44 2.43 -8.01 10.74
C ILE A 44 1.91 -8.31 9.34
N ALA A 45 0.60 -8.17 9.16
CA ALA A 45 -0.01 -8.39 7.85
C ALA A 45 0.42 -7.34 6.83
N VAL A 46 0.70 -6.12 7.27
CA VAL A 46 1.23 -5.08 6.38
C VAL A 46 2.53 -5.55 5.72
N GLU A 47 3.43 -6.12 6.50
CA GLU A 47 4.70 -6.61 5.95
C GLU A 47 4.48 -7.70 4.91
N ASP A 48 3.51 -8.60 5.14
CA ASP A 48 3.19 -9.64 4.18
C ASP A 48 2.69 -9.05 2.86
N ILE A 49 1.81 -8.08 2.95
CA ILE A 49 1.28 -7.42 1.75
C ILE A 49 2.39 -6.67 1.01
N GLN A 50 3.26 -5.99 1.74
CA GLN A 50 4.40 -5.31 1.13
C GLN A 50 5.29 -6.29 0.37
N ARG A 51 5.56 -7.47 0.93
CA ARG A 51 6.37 -8.48 0.26
C ARG A 51 5.72 -8.99 -1.01
N ILE A 52 4.41 -9.17 -0.99
CA ILE A 52 3.67 -9.59 -2.18
C ILE A 52 3.78 -8.54 -3.27
N ILE A 53 3.59 -7.28 -2.93
CA ILE A 53 3.66 -6.19 -3.89
C ILE A 53 5.05 -6.07 -4.49
N GLU A 54 6.09 -6.19 -3.67
CA GLU A 54 7.47 -6.14 -4.15
C GLU A 54 7.78 -7.28 -5.10
N LYS A 55 7.28 -8.47 -4.80
CA LYS A 55 7.45 -9.62 -5.67
C LYS A 55 6.79 -9.39 -7.02
N LEU A 56 5.61 -8.79 -7.03
CA LEU A 56 4.92 -8.47 -8.27
C LEU A 56 5.70 -7.46 -9.09
N LYS A 57 6.26 -6.46 -8.45
CA LYS A 57 7.12 -5.48 -9.13
C LYS A 57 8.32 -6.18 -9.79
N ASP A 58 8.94 -7.09 -9.06
CA ASP A 58 10.10 -7.82 -9.57
C ASP A 58 9.76 -8.68 -10.77
N ASN A 59 8.51 -9.04 -10.93
CA ASN A 59 8.03 -9.81 -12.07
C ASN A 59 7.39 -8.92 -13.15
N ASN A 60 7.74 -7.65 -13.15
CA ASN A 60 7.34 -6.68 -14.17
C ASN A 60 5.86 -6.35 -14.21
N PHE A 61 5.16 -6.52 -13.10
CA PHE A 61 3.79 -6.02 -12.99
C PHE A 61 3.81 -4.52 -12.75
N GLY A 62 2.95 -3.80 -13.46
CA GLY A 62 2.69 -2.40 -13.15
C GLY A 62 1.67 -2.34 -12.01
N ILE A 63 1.95 -1.54 -10.98
CA ILE A 63 1.07 -1.46 -9.82
C ILE A 63 0.83 -0.01 -9.46
N LEU A 64 -0.44 0.35 -9.34
CA LEU A 64 -0.83 1.66 -8.82
C LEU A 64 -1.53 1.44 -7.49
N ILE A 65 -1.03 2.10 -6.45
CA ILE A 65 -1.57 1.98 -5.09
C ILE A 65 -2.14 3.32 -4.67
N THR A 66 -3.35 3.30 -4.13
CA THR A 66 -3.88 4.47 -3.42
C THR A 66 -3.98 4.10 -1.95
N ASP A 67 -3.39 4.91 -1.08
CA ASP A 67 -3.45 4.65 0.36
C ASP A 67 -3.02 5.90 1.10
N HIS A 68 -3.54 6.07 2.31
CA HIS A 68 -3.09 7.15 3.17
C HIS A 68 -2.19 6.65 4.30
N ASN A 69 -1.83 5.39 4.29
CA ASN A 69 -0.78 4.86 5.13
C ASN A 69 0.56 5.17 4.47
N VAL A 70 1.03 6.37 4.69
CA VAL A 70 2.09 6.99 3.90
C VAL A 70 3.41 6.23 3.97
N ARG A 71 3.85 5.90 5.20
CA ARG A 71 5.14 5.22 5.37
C ARG A 71 5.14 3.87 4.67
N GLU A 72 4.08 3.10 4.88
CA GLU A 72 3.96 1.76 4.31
C GLU A 72 3.95 1.80 2.80
N THR A 73 3.28 2.79 2.24
CA THR A 73 3.16 2.95 0.80
C THR A 73 4.48 3.45 0.18
N LEU A 74 5.06 4.48 0.75
CA LEU A 74 6.30 5.05 0.21
C LEU A 74 7.46 4.07 0.27
N SER A 75 7.47 3.18 1.26
CA SER A 75 8.58 2.24 1.40
C SER A 75 8.65 1.21 0.29
N ILE A 76 7.60 1.05 -0.49
CA ILE A 76 7.55 0.04 -1.55
C ILE A 76 7.26 0.62 -2.94
N THR A 77 7.15 1.93 -3.06
CA THR A 77 6.84 2.54 -4.36
C THR A 77 8.08 3.14 -4.99
N ASP A 78 8.13 3.08 -6.32
CA ASP A 78 9.21 3.73 -7.07
C ASP A 78 8.95 5.20 -7.22
N ARG A 79 7.67 5.56 -7.39
CA ARG A 79 7.25 6.94 -7.56
C ARG A 79 5.90 7.14 -6.90
N ALA A 80 5.70 8.29 -6.31
CA ALA A 80 4.46 8.60 -5.63
C ALA A 80 3.96 10.00 -5.97
N TYR A 81 2.68 10.18 -5.80
CA TYR A 81 1.99 11.45 -6.02
C TYR A 81 1.20 11.78 -4.78
N ILE A 82 1.49 12.93 -4.19
CA ILE A 82 0.71 13.41 -3.03
C ILE A 82 -0.41 14.27 -3.55
N MET A 83 -1.64 13.87 -3.25
CA MET A 83 -2.82 14.61 -3.67
C MET A 83 -3.41 15.39 -2.51
N CYS A 84 -3.84 16.59 -2.80
CA CYS A 84 -4.47 17.47 -1.82
C CYS A 84 -5.53 18.29 -2.52
N ASP A 85 -6.76 18.27 -1.99
CA ASP A 85 -7.89 19.03 -2.54
C ASP A 85 -8.09 18.79 -4.05
N GLY A 86 -7.98 17.52 -4.46
CA GLY A 86 -8.23 17.14 -5.84
C GLY A 86 -7.10 17.48 -6.80
N ARG A 87 -5.95 17.88 -6.29
CA ARG A 87 -4.80 18.25 -7.11
C ARG A 87 -3.57 17.48 -6.65
N ILE A 88 -2.62 17.31 -7.59
CA ILE A 88 -1.32 16.75 -7.24
C ILE A 88 -0.48 17.87 -6.66
N LEU A 89 -0.16 17.74 -5.37
CA LEU A 89 0.66 18.70 -4.65
C LEU A 89 2.13 18.55 -5.00
N LYS A 90 2.61 17.32 -4.93
CA LYS A 90 4.00 16.96 -5.20
C LYS A 90 4.06 15.56 -5.78
N SER A 91 5.10 15.29 -6.55
CA SER A 91 5.36 13.95 -7.04
C SER A 91 6.86 13.70 -7.10
N GLY A 92 7.25 12.43 -7.06
CA GLY A 92 8.66 12.07 -7.13
C GLY A 92 8.92 10.73 -6.48
N THR A 93 10.20 10.43 -6.28
CA THR A 93 10.60 9.23 -5.57
C THR A 93 10.23 9.34 -4.10
N ALA A 94 10.19 8.19 -3.42
CA ALA A 94 9.92 8.18 -1.98
C ALA A 94 10.94 9.03 -1.21
N ASP A 95 12.22 8.89 -1.56
CA ASP A 95 13.26 9.67 -0.89
C ASP A 95 13.09 11.18 -1.11
N TYR A 96 12.78 11.56 -2.34
CA TYR A 96 12.55 12.96 -2.64
C TYR A 96 11.41 13.52 -1.78
N LEU A 97 10.30 12.81 -1.75
CA LEU A 97 9.12 13.28 -1.01
C LEU A 97 9.35 13.29 0.50
N ALA A 98 10.04 12.27 1.02
CA ALA A 98 10.32 12.19 2.45
C ALA A 98 11.19 13.33 2.94
N ASN A 99 11.98 13.93 2.05
CA ASN A 99 12.88 15.02 2.39
C ASN A 99 12.39 16.38 1.90
N ASP A 100 11.28 16.43 1.19
CA ASP A 100 10.76 17.69 0.66
C ASP A 100 10.09 18.51 1.78
N PRO A 101 10.51 19.76 2.00
CA PRO A 101 9.94 20.55 3.09
C PRO A 101 8.44 20.78 2.99
N GLU A 102 7.94 21.00 1.79
CA GLU A 102 6.52 21.24 1.59
C GLU A 102 5.70 19.97 1.85
N ALA A 103 6.15 18.84 1.35
CA ALA A 103 5.48 17.56 1.56
C ALA A 103 5.42 17.23 3.06
N ARG A 104 6.54 17.44 3.75
CA ARG A 104 6.62 17.19 5.19
C ARG A 104 5.69 18.11 5.98
N LYS A 105 5.67 19.38 5.62
CA LYS A 105 4.87 20.37 6.33
C LYS A 105 3.38 20.13 6.15
N VAL A 106 2.95 19.82 4.92
CA VAL A 106 1.53 19.78 4.58
C VAL A 106 0.92 18.41 4.81
N TYR A 107 1.68 17.34 4.59
CA TYR A 107 1.11 16.01 4.54
C TYR A 107 1.81 14.98 5.44
N LEU A 108 3.14 14.91 5.38
CA LEU A 108 3.87 13.84 6.07
C LEU A 108 4.09 14.11 7.55
N GLY A 109 4.29 15.37 7.92
CA GLY A 109 4.62 15.74 9.29
C GLY A 109 6.12 15.84 9.51
N GLU A 110 6.49 16.64 10.52
CA GLU A 110 7.89 16.96 10.79
C GLU A 110 8.70 15.75 11.21
N LYS A 111 8.05 14.80 11.89
CA LYS A 111 8.74 13.63 12.42
C LYS A 111 8.68 12.42 11.50
N PHE A 112 8.18 12.60 10.29
CA PHE A 112 8.04 11.49 9.36
C PHE A 112 9.40 10.92 8.98
N ARG A 113 9.51 9.59 8.95
CA ARG A 113 10.67 8.86 8.49
C ARG A 113 10.22 7.62 7.74
N LEU A 114 10.98 7.25 6.71
CA LEU A 114 10.70 6.03 5.96
C LEU A 114 11.09 4.79 6.74
N ASN A 115 12.05 4.91 7.64
CA ASN A 115 12.53 3.78 8.46
C ASN A 115 12.11 3.93 9.90
#